data_7bf2468629f5738642bbc8748f21e158
#
_entry.id   7bf2468629f5738642bbc8748f21e158
#
_cell.length_a   1.000
_cell.length_b   1.000
_cell.length_c   1.000
_cell.angle_alpha   90.00
_cell.angle_beta   90.00
_cell.angle_gamma   90.00
#
_symmetry.space_group_name_H-M   'P 1'
#
loop_
_entity.id
_entity.type
_entity.pdbx_description
1 polymer ?
#
loop_
_entity_poly.entity_id
_entity_poly.type
_entity_poly.pdbx_seq_one_letter_code
_entity_poly.pdbx_strand_id
1 'polypeptide(L)'
;MNIQVAVLCDAATDDNGKLNLLGAFDTIYAPQLPAVHPQCAVALRVTFMPGDEGQRQLGVNFINADGRPIMQGINLPVPVTLPDDAHFLTRNFIVNFQQLSFAEAGLYSVDIRLDSESQTSIPLLVKQQPAQPV
;
A
#
# COMPACT_ATOMS: atom_id res chain seq x y z
N MET A 1 -13.76 -10.14 -4.89
CA MET A 1 -13.02 -8.93 -4.49
C MET A 1 -12.00 -8.60 -5.56
N ASN A 2 -11.97 -7.35 -5.97
CA ASN A 2 -11.07 -6.92 -7.04
C ASN A 2 -10.37 -5.61 -6.65
N ILE A 3 -9.04 -5.61 -6.72
CA ILE A 3 -8.25 -4.40 -6.45
C ILE A 3 -8.17 -3.62 -7.77
N GLN A 4 -8.80 -2.45 -7.79
CA GLN A 4 -8.76 -1.55 -8.94
C GLN A 4 -7.51 -0.70 -8.96
N VAL A 5 -7.08 -0.24 -7.78
CA VAL A 5 -5.92 0.63 -7.63
C VAL A 5 -5.11 0.15 -6.44
N ALA A 6 -3.81 0.05 -6.63
CA ALA A 6 -2.85 -0.21 -5.56
C ALA A 6 -1.58 0.57 -5.87
N VAL A 7 -1.33 1.64 -5.13
CA VAL A 7 -0.17 2.51 -5.36
C VAL A 7 0.47 2.95 -4.06
N LEU A 8 1.77 3.20 -4.15
CA LEU A 8 2.54 3.87 -3.12
C LEU A 8 2.67 5.34 -3.53
N CYS A 9 2.34 6.26 -2.63
CA CYS A 9 2.28 7.69 -2.94
C CYS A 9 2.67 8.54 -1.73
N ASP A 10 2.86 9.83 -1.96
CA ASP A 10 3.15 10.76 -0.87
C ASP A 10 1.95 10.95 0.03
N ALA A 11 0.77 11.08 -0.55
CA ALA A 11 -0.47 11.29 0.19
C ALA A 11 -1.66 10.84 -0.64
N ALA A 12 -2.74 10.48 0.05
CA ALA A 12 -4.00 10.15 -0.60
C ALA A 12 -5.16 10.61 0.26
N THR A 13 -6.29 10.90 -0.37
CA THR A 13 -7.53 11.27 0.31
C THR A 13 -8.72 10.57 -0.32
N ASP A 14 -9.76 10.39 0.48
CA ASP A 14 -11.06 9.94 0.01
C ASP A 14 -12.00 11.13 0.08
N ASP A 15 -12.55 11.52 -1.07
CA ASP A 15 -13.50 12.61 -1.16
C ASP A 15 -14.82 12.06 -1.71
N ASN A 16 -15.76 11.82 -0.83
CA ASN A 16 -17.09 11.27 -1.18
C ASN A 16 -16.95 9.99 -2.04
N GLY A 17 -16.08 9.08 -1.61
CA GLY A 17 -15.84 7.83 -2.30
C GLY A 17 -14.91 7.91 -3.49
N LYS A 18 -14.37 9.09 -3.79
CA LYS A 18 -13.39 9.28 -4.85
C LYS A 18 -11.99 9.26 -4.26
N LEU A 19 -11.13 8.45 -4.84
CA LEU A 19 -9.75 8.35 -4.39
C LEU A 19 -8.89 9.39 -5.11
N ASN A 20 -8.24 10.26 -4.32
CA ASN A 20 -7.30 11.23 -4.81
C ASN A 20 -5.89 10.85 -4.39
N LEU A 21 -4.97 10.87 -5.34
CA LEU A 21 -3.58 10.50 -5.13
C LEU A 21 -2.67 11.67 -5.43
N LEU A 22 -1.66 11.85 -4.58
CA LEU A 22 -0.63 12.86 -4.78
C LEU A 22 0.74 12.18 -4.72
N GLY A 23 1.50 12.28 -5.81
CA GLY A 23 2.87 11.83 -5.84
C GLY A 23 3.04 10.31 -5.78
N ALA A 24 2.46 9.57 -6.73
CA ALA A 24 2.72 8.15 -6.84
C ALA A 24 4.18 7.90 -7.22
N PHE A 25 4.84 6.95 -6.55
CA PHE A 25 6.25 6.68 -6.78
C PHE A 25 6.57 5.20 -6.59
N ASP A 26 7.68 4.78 -7.13
CA ASP A 26 8.19 3.42 -6.99
C ASP A 26 9.67 3.39 -6.63
N THR A 27 10.31 4.54 -6.48
CA THR A 27 11.74 4.63 -6.21
C THR A 27 12.00 5.69 -5.15
N ILE A 28 12.81 5.31 -4.16
CA ILE A 28 13.31 6.21 -3.14
C ILE A 28 14.81 6.39 -3.38
N TYR A 29 15.23 7.64 -3.50
CA TYR A 29 16.65 7.99 -3.63
C TYR A 29 17.19 8.43 -2.28
N ALA A 30 18.20 7.74 -1.78
CA ALA A 30 18.79 8.01 -0.48
C ALA A 30 20.25 8.41 -0.63
N PRO A 31 20.69 9.55 -0.06
CA PRO A 31 22.09 9.95 -0.14
C PRO A 31 22.99 9.02 0.66
N GLN A 32 22.48 8.40 1.69
CA GLN A 32 23.21 7.44 2.52
C GLN A 32 22.25 6.40 3.09
N LEU A 33 22.81 5.26 3.48
CA LEU A 33 22.11 4.17 4.11
C LEU A 33 22.71 3.85 5.48
N PRO A 34 21.90 3.45 6.46
CA PRO A 34 20.44 3.24 6.37
C PRO A 34 19.69 4.55 6.18
N ALA A 35 18.58 4.47 5.47
CA ALA A 35 17.74 5.63 5.18
C ALA A 35 16.40 5.52 5.88
N VAL A 36 15.83 6.67 6.23
CA VAL A 36 14.50 6.76 6.79
C VAL A 36 13.65 7.60 5.86
N HIS A 37 12.56 7.02 5.34
CA HIS A 37 11.59 7.74 4.54
C HIS A 37 10.52 8.30 5.49
N PRO A 38 10.36 9.64 5.56
CA PRO A 38 9.55 10.23 6.65
C PRO A 38 8.08 9.88 6.57
N GLN A 39 7.49 9.89 5.38
CA GLN A 39 6.05 9.73 5.25
C GLN A 39 5.68 9.27 3.86
N CYS A 40 4.77 8.30 3.77
CA CYS A 40 4.13 7.89 2.54
C CYS A 40 2.81 7.19 2.85
N ALA A 41 2.07 6.88 1.81
CA ALA A 41 0.81 6.18 1.94
C ALA A 41 0.71 5.05 0.91
N VAL A 42 0.07 3.96 1.31
CA VAL A 42 -0.42 2.94 0.38
C VAL A 42 -1.90 3.22 0.18
N ALA A 43 -2.28 3.48 -1.06
CA ALA A 43 -3.66 3.78 -1.43
C ALA A 43 -4.23 2.64 -2.25
N LEU A 44 -5.35 2.13 -1.81
CA LEU A 44 -6.02 0.99 -2.42
C LEU A 44 -7.46 1.35 -2.75
N ARG A 45 -7.93 0.84 -3.87
CA ARG A 45 -9.35 0.92 -4.23
C ARG A 45 -9.82 -0.48 -4.56
N VAL A 46 -10.80 -0.97 -3.79
CA VAL A 46 -11.22 -2.36 -3.86
C VAL A 46 -12.73 -2.42 -4.15
N THR A 47 -13.10 -3.21 -5.13
CA THR A 47 -14.50 -3.47 -5.48
C THR A 47 -14.92 -4.81 -4.90
N PHE A 48 -16.01 -4.79 -4.14
CA PHE A 48 -16.64 -5.97 -3.56
C PHE A 48 -17.94 -6.26 -4.30
N MET A 49 -18.19 -7.53 -4.54
CA MET A 49 -19.40 -8.02 -5.18
C MET A 49 -20.34 -8.62 -4.12
N PRO A 50 -21.61 -8.86 -4.43
CA PRO A 50 -22.53 -9.44 -3.44
C PRO A 50 -22.05 -10.73 -2.79
N GLY A 51 -21.32 -11.56 -3.51
CA GLY A 51 -20.74 -12.78 -2.94
C GLY A 51 -19.59 -12.56 -1.97
N ASP A 52 -19.10 -11.33 -1.85
CA ASP A 52 -17.98 -10.99 -0.98
C ASP A 52 -18.42 -10.49 0.39
N GLU A 53 -19.71 -10.43 0.65
CA GLU A 53 -20.21 -9.96 1.96
C GLU A 53 -19.69 -10.81 3.09
N GLY A 54 -19.45 -10.18 4.24
CA GLY A 54 -18.97 -10.81 5.45
C GLY A 54 -17.78 -10.09 6.04
N GLN A 55 -17.10 -10.76 6.97
CA GLN A 55 -15.90 -10.23 7.59
C GLN A 55 -14.70 -10.57 6.71
N ARG A 56 -14.03 -9.55 6.24
CA ARG A 56 -12.82 -9.68 5.41
C ARG A 56 -11.63 -9.06 6.13
N GLN A 57 -10.44 -9.39 5.66
CA GLN A 57 -9.22 -8.81 6.20
C GLN A 57 -8.34 -8.30 5.06
N LEU A 58 -7.79 -7.12 5.27
CA LEU A 58 -6.85 -6.50 4.35
C LEU A 58 -5.48 -6.49 5.00
N GLY A 59 -4.48 -7.09 4.35
CA GLY A 59 -3.11 -7.10 4.82
C GLY A 59 -2.22 -6.24 3.94
N VAL A 60 -1.35 -5.47 4.58
CA VAL A 60 -0.35 -4.63 3.90
C VAL A 60 0.99 -4.89 4.55
N ASN A 61 1.96 -5.39 3.78
CA ASN A 61 3.29 -5.74 4.30
C ASN A 61 4.37 -5.18 3.39
N PHE A 62 5.33 -4.48 3.99
CA PHE A 62 6.58 -4.14 3.30
C PHE A 62 7.58 -5.27 3.49
N ILE A 63 8.08 -5.81 2.39
CA ILE A 63 9.03 -6.91 2.40
C ILE A 63 10.28 -6.56 1.57
N ASN A 64 11.41 -7.15 1.96
CA ASN A 64 12.65 -7.00 1.21
C ASN A 64 12.73 -8.04 0.08
N ALA A 65 13.87 -8.06 -0.65
CA ALA A 65 14.06 -8.97 -1.77
C ALA A 65 14.04 -10.45 -1.37
N ASP A 66 14.33 -10.76 -0.11
CA ASP A 66 14.28 -12.12 0.42
C ASP A 66 12.89 -12.50 0.92
N GLY A 67 11.90 -11.63 0.77
CA GLY A 67 10.55 -11.87 1.24
C GLY A 67 10.36 -11.64 2.73
N ARG A 68 11.32 -11.03 3.42
CA ARG A 68 11.24 -10.76 4.84
C ARG A 68 10.63 -9.40 5.11
N PRO A 69 9.74 -9.29 6.11
CA PRO A 69 9.16 -7.99 6.45
C PRO A 69 10.23 -7.06 7.02
N ILE A 70 10.15 -5.78 6.63
CA ILE A 70 11.02 -4.72 7.16
C ILE A 70 10.37 -3.98 8.31
N MET A 71 9.10 -4.24 8.57
CA MET A 71 8.33 -3.70 9.68
C MET A 71 7.19 -4.63 10.00
N GLN A 72 6.51 -4.38 11.11
CA GLN A 72 5.33 -5.16 11.46
C GLN A 72 4.23 -4.95 10.41
N GLY A 73 3.68 -6.06 9.91
CA GLY A 73 2.60 -6.03 8.95
C GLY A 73 1.32 -5.43 9.52
N ILE A 74 0.52 -4.86 8.65
CA ILE A 74 -0.76 -4.27 9.01
C ILE A 74 -1.87 -5.18 8.53
N ASN A 75 -2.79 -5.53 9.45
CA ASN A 75 -4.01 -6.27 9.14
C ASN A 75 -5.19 -5.44 9.59
N LEU A 76 -6.08 -5.13 8.64
CA LEU A 76 -7.28 -4.34 8.90
C LEU A 76 -8.51 -5.23 8.74
N PRO A 77 -9.39 -5.28 9.75
CA PRO A 77 -10.68 -5.91 9.56
C PRO A 77 -11.55 -5.06 8.65
N VAL A 78 -12.18 -5.69 7.67
CA VAL A 78 -13.03 -5.01 6.70
C VAL A 78 -14.38 -5.71 6.67
N PRO A 79 -15.37 -5.20 7.40
CA PRO A 79 -16.73 -5.72 7.28
C PRO A 79 -17.32 -5.25 5.95
N VAL A 80 -17.82 -6.16 5.15
CA VAL A 80 -18.38 -5.88 3.84
C VAL A 80 -19.88 -6.16 3.88
N THR A 81 -20.69 -5.13 3.68
CA THR A 81 -22.13 -5.22 3.55
C THR A 81 -22.55 -4.36 2.37
N LEU A 82 -23.21 -4.97 1.40
CA LEU A 82 -23.72 -4.23 0.26
C LEU A 82 -25.15 -3.78 0.53
N PRO A 83 -25.51 -2.55 0.10
CA PRO A 83 -26.90 -2.13 0.09
C PRO A 83 -27.75 -3.08 -0.76
N ASP A 84 -29.04 -3.19 -0.42
CA ASP A 84 -29.99 -3.94 -1.24
C ASP A 84 -29.96 -3.37 -2.66
N ASP A 85 -30.03 -4.26 -3.65
CA ASP A 85 -30.00 -3.93 -5.09
C ASP A 85 -28.67 -3.34 -5.57
N ALA A 86 -27.64 -3.31 -4.75
CA ALA A 86 -26.33 -2.87 -5.20
C ALA A 86 -25.66 -3.95 -6.07
N HIS A 87 -25.11 -3.55 -7.19
CA HIS A 87 -24.35 -4.45 -8.07
C HIS A 87 -22.93 -4.68 -7.54
N PHE A 88 -22.38 -3.69 -6.88
CA PHE A 88 -21.04 -3.73 -6.28
C PHE A 88 -20.92 -2.65 -5.23
N LEU A 89 -19.88 -2.77 -4.41
CA LEU A 89 -19.46 -1.74 -3.45
C LEU A 89 -17.98 -1.51 -3.61
N THR A 90 -17.59 -0.26 -3.84
CA THR A 90 -16.17 0.10 -3.93
C THR A 90 -15.77 0.91 -2.72
N ARG A 91 -14.65 0.54 -2.11
CA ARG A 91 -14.10 1.25 -0.95
C ARG A 91 -12.65 1.59 -1.18
N ASN A 92 -12.26 2.75 -0.66
CA ASN A 92 -10.87 3.20 -0.66
C ASN A 92 -10.24 2.92 0.69
N PHE A 93 -9.00 2.45 0.68
CA PHE A 93 -8.22 2.23 1.89
C PHE A 93 -6.93 3.01 1.76
N ILE A 94 -6.65 3.85 2.75
CA ILE A 94 -5.45 4.66 2.79
C ILE A 94 -4.71 4.30 4.07
N VAL A 95 -3.52 3.73 3.90
CA VAL A 95 -2.69 3.34 5.03
C VAL A 95 -1.45 4.22 5.03
N ASN A 96 -1.34 5.05 6.06
CA ASN A 96 -0.23 5.99 6.18
C ASN A 96 0.92 5.35 6.95
N PHE A 97 2.12 5.56 6.45
CA PHE A 97 3.35 5.07 7.07
C PHE A 97 4.25 6.24 7.40
N GLN A 98 4.86 6.21 8.58
CA GLN A 98 5.82 7.21 9.01
C GLN A 98 7.11 6.52 9.39
N GLN A 99 8.23 7.17 9.08
CA GLN A 99 9.56 6.72 9.51
C GLN A 99 9.88 5.31 9.04
N LEU A 100 9.65 5.03 7.76
CA LEU A 100 10.05 3.75 7.18
C LEU A 100 11.56 3.68 7.06
N SER A 101 12.16 2.64 7.65
CA SER A 101 13.60 2.44 7.66
C SER A 101 14.01 1.40 6.62
N PHE A 102 14.99 1.76 5.80
CA PHE A 102 15.58 0.88 4.82
C PHE A 102 17.07 0.73 5.11
N ALA A 103 17.47 -0.47 5.51
CA ALA A 103 18.86 -0.73 5.88
C ALA A 103 19.78 -0.77 4.65
N GLU A 104 19.27 -1.25 3.54
CA GLU A 104 20.04 -1.51 2.33
C GLU A 104 19.34 -0.99 1.10
N ALA A 105 20.12 -0.66 0.07
CA ALA A 105 19.59 -0.41 -1.25
C ALA A 105 19.10 -1.73 -1.87
N GLY A 106 18.15 -1.66 -2.77
CA GLY A 106 17.67 -2.83 -3.50
C GLY A 106 16.17 -2.83 -3.70
N LEU A 107 15.67 -3.99 -4.10
CA LEU A 107 14.26 -4.18 -4.39
C LEU A 107 13.51 -4.54 -3.13
N TYR A 108 12.41 -3.83 -2.94
CA TYR A 108 11.39 -4.09 -1.92
C TYR A 108 10.06 -4.20 -2.61
N SER A 109 9.06 -4.64 -1.89
CA SER A 109 7.70 -4.62 -2.40
C SER A 109 6.71 -4.42 -1.25
N VAL A 110 5.53 -3.92 -1.62
CA VAL A 110 4.38 -3.87 -0.72
C VAL A 110 3.44 -4.97 -1.14
N ASP A 111 3.32 -5.98 -0.30
CA ASP A 111 2.45 -7.12 -0.55
C ASP A 111 1.05 -6.80 -0.01
N ILE A 112 0.06 -6.87 -0.89
CA ILE A 112 -1.34 -6.59 -0.55
C ILE A 112 -2.10 -7.90 -0.54
N ARG A 113 -2.72 -8.20 0.59
CA ARG A 113 -3.47 -9.45 0.80
C ARG A 113 -4.92 -9.14 1.15
N LEU A 114 -5.83 -9.95 0.59
CA LEU A 114 -7.21 -10.00 1.01
C LEU A 114 -7.47 -11.41 1.54
N ASP A 115 -7.95 -11.51 2.78
CA ASP A 115 -8.20 -12.79 3.46
C ASP A 115 -6.99 -13.73 3.43
N SER A 116 -5.79 -13.17 3.66
CA SER A 116 -4.52 -13.90 3.67
C SER A 116 -4.03 -14.41 2.32
N GLU A 117 -4.74 -14.11 1.24
CA GLU A 117 -4.28 -14.42 -0.11
C GLU A 117 -3.62 -13.20 -0.74
N SER A 118 -2.43 -13.40 -1.30
CA SER A 118 -1.72 -12.33 -2.00
C SER A 118 -2.50 -11.95 -3.26
N GLN A 119 -2.86 -10.68 -3.39
CA GLN A 119 -3.62 -10.17 -4.50
C GLN A 119 -2.76 -9.40 -5.48
N THR A 120 -1.85 -8.60 -4.97
CA THR A 120 -0.98 -7.79 -5.79
C THR A 120 0.25 -7.39 -4.98
N SER A 121 1.27 -6.93 -5.69
CA SER A 121 2.52 -6.48 -5.11
C SER A 121 2.91 -5.17 -5.76
N ILE A 122 3.24 -4.17 -4.96
CA ILE A 122 3.68 -2.87 -5.45
C ILE A 122 5.20 -2.85 -5.38
N PRO A 123 5.92 -2.67 -6.50
CA PRO A 123 7.37 -2.64 -6.47
C PRO A 123 7.88 -1.34 -5.84
N LEU A 124 8.99 -1.44 -5.12
CA LEU A 124 9.68 -0.30 -4.54
C LEU A 124 11.18 -0.52 -4.66
N LEU A 125 11.85 0.42 -5.29
CA LEU A 125 13.30 0.40 -5.41
C LEU A 125 13.90 1.45 -4.46
N VAL A 126 14.83 1.03 -3.61
CA VAL A 126 15.63 1.96 -2.80
C VAL A 126 17.01 2.04 -3.44
N LYS A 127 17.36 3.23 -3.87
CA LYS A 127 18.58 3.45 -4.61
C LYS A 127 19.44 4.48 -3.88
N GLN A 128 20.70 4.13 -3.65
CA GLN A 128 21.62 5.08 -3.08
C GLN A 128 22.12 6.03 -4.19
N GLN A 129 21.97 7.32 -3.93
CA GLN A 129 22.40 8.36 -4.84
C GLN A 129 23.06 9.46 -4.02
N PRO A 130 24.34 9.77 -4.28
CA PRO A 130 24.99 10.86 -3.57
C PRO A 130 24.24 12.16 -3.73
N ALA A 131 24.27 13.00 -2.68
CA ALA A 131 23.70 14.33 -2.76
C ALA A 131 24.36 15.09 -3.92
N GLN A 132 23.54 15.76 -4.73
CA GLN A 132 24.07 16.55 -5.82
C GLN A 132 24.72 17.82 -5.25
N PRO A 133 25.90 18.19 -5.77
CA PRO A 133 26.50 19.45 -5.36
C PRO A 133 25.61 20.63 -5.79
N VAL A 134 25.50 21.57 -4.93
CA VAL A 134 24.71 22.78 -5.16
C VAL A 134 25.48 23.72 -6.10
#